data_deea563435e1bac03a55d8c3b6d135bf
#
_entry.id   deea563435e1bac03a55d8c3b6d135bf
#
_cell.length_a   1.000
_cell.length_b   1.000
_cell.length_c   1.000
_cell.angle_alpha   90.00
_cell.angle_beta   90.00
_cell.angle_gamma   90.00
#
_symmetry.space_group_name_H-M   'P 1'
#
loop_
_entity.id
_entity.type
_entity.pdbx_description
1 polymer ?
#
loop_
_entity_poly.entity_id
_entity_poly.type
_entity_poly.pdbx_seq_one_letter_code
_entity_poly.pdbx_strand_id
1 'polypeptide(L)'
;MSIPTGFPSTNGRDGWANFDQATGFERELLDILRSARQSGAVNLFWITTDVHFAEAFRYTPFADAPEFHVYEIATGPMNSGIFPNRDFDPTLSPERLAFVGPGAATDVTTWEQAKSWFNFGTLEIDADGTLDAAIVDTSGDRRFELELQPSSR
;
A
#
# COMPACT_ATOMS: atom_id res chain seq x y z
N MET A 1 -1.29 3.10 -8.95
CA MET A 1 -1.65 4.49 -8.54
C MET A 1 -0.40 5.18 -8.05
N SER A 2 -0.29 6.50 -8.16
CA SER A 2 0.91 7.23 -7.72
C SER A 2 0.89 7.55 -6.22
N ILE A 3 -0.25 7.49 -5.56
CA ILE A 3 -0.46 7.86 -4.17
C ILE A 3 -1.13 6.70 -3.44
N PRO A 4 -0.71 6.36 -2.21
CA PRO A 4 -1.33 5.31 -1.43
C PRO A 4 -2.80 5.56 -1.14
N THR A 5 -3.55 4.49 -1.07
CA THR A 5 -4.99 4.54 -0.85
C THR A 5 -5.36 5.06 0.54
N GLY A 6 -4.68 4.57 1.55
CA GLY A 6 -5.02 4.83 2.95
C GLY A 6 -4.21 5.94 3.61
N PHE A 7 -3.29 6.59 2.89
CA PHE A 7 -2.48 7.66 3.44
C PHE A 7 -2.85 9.01 2.84
N PRO A 8 -3.43 9.91 3.62
CA PRO A 8 -3.45 11.30 3.22
C PRO A 8 -2.01 11.82 3.31
N SER A 9 -1.35 12.03 2.17
CA SER A 9 -0.14 12.82 2.13
C SER A 9 -0.50 14.25 2.48
N THR A 10 0.39 14.97 3.12
CA THR A 10 0.29 16.40 3.41
C THR A 10 -1.11 16.93 3.80
N ASN A 11 -1.47 16.87 5.05
CA ASN A 11 -2.72 17.43 5.60
C ASN A 11 -4.02 16.87 4.98
N GLY A 12 -4.03 15.63 4.55
CA GLY A 12 -5.21 14.94 4.05
C GLY A 12 -5.68 15.37 2.66
N ARG A 13 -4.79 15.97 1.85
CA ARG A 13 -5.19 16.51 0.55
C ARG A 13 -4.89 15.62 -0.65
N ASP A 14 -3.91 14.73 -0.52
CA ASP A 14 -3.39 13.95 -1.65
C ASP A 14 -3.68 12.44 -1.53
N GLY A 15 -4.34 11.99 -0.47
CA GLY A 15 -4.79 10.61 -0.33
C GLY A 15 -6.13 10.36 -1.01
N TRP A 16 -6.38 9.12 -1.42
CA TRP A 16 -7.68 8.71 -1.92
C TRP A 16 -8.72 8.66 -0.82
N ALA A 17 -8.35 8.10 0.34
CA ALA A 17 -9.14 8.16 1.57
C ALA A 17 -8.73 9.38 2.40
N ASN A 18 -9.69 10.07 2.99
CA ASN A 18 -9.47 11.34 3.68
C ASN A 18 -10.11 11.35 5.07
N PHE A 19 -9.80 10.36 5.90
CA PHE A 19 -10.25 10.26 7.28
C PHE A 19 -11.77 10.46 7.43
N ASP A 20 -12.22 11.65 7.74
CA ASP A 20 -13.62 11.99 7.99
C ASP A 20 -14.25 12.86 6.88
N GLN A 21 -13.48 13.13 5.85
CA GLN A 21 -13.93 13.96 4.74
C GLN A 21 -14.23 13.13 3.51
N ALA A 22 -15.47 12.76 3.28
CA ALA A 22 -15.91 12.15 2.04
C ALA A 22 -15.70 13.13 0.87
N THR A 23 -14.47 13.25 0.42
CA THR A 23 -14.08 14.06 -0.75
C THR A 23 -14.48 13.39 -2.06
N GLY A 24 -14.30 14.08 -3.16
CA GLY A 24 -14.53 13.51 -4.49
C GLY A 24 -13.70 12.27 -4.76
N PHE A 25 -12.45 12.25 -4.30
CA PHE A 25 -11.54 11.12 -4.51
C PHE A 25 -11.98 9.85 -3.79
N GLU A 26 -12.42 9.95 -2.54
CA GLU A 26 -12.93 8.79 -1.81
C GLU A 26 -14.16 8.19 -2.47
N ARG A 27 -15.09 9.02 -2.95
CA ARG A 27 -16.27 8.55 -3.68
C ARG A 27 -15.90 7.82 -4.95
N GLU A 28 -14.99 8.39 -5.74
CA GLU A 28 -14.48 7.78 -6.96
C GLU A 28 -13.79 6.44 -6.67
N LEU A 29 -12.97 6.37 -5.63
CA LEU A 29 -12.33 5.15 -5.18
C LEU A 29 -13.37 4.07 -4.85
N LEU A 30 -14.38 4.40 -4.05
CA LEU A 30 -15.45 3.47 -3.69
C LEU A 30 -16.25 3.01 -4.93
N ASP A 31 -16.47 3.88 -5.91
CA ASP A 31 -17.14 3.50 -7.17
C ASP A 31 -16.28 2.57 -8.03
N ILE A 32 -14.97 2.78 -8.07
CA ILE A 32 -14.01 1.86 -8.72
C ILE A 32 -14.07 0.48 -8.04
N LEU A 33 -14.02 0.44 -6.71
CA LEU A 33 -14.07 -0.82 -5.96
C LEU A 33 -15.42 -1.56 -6.15
N ARG A 34 -16.54 -0.84 -6.15
CA ARG A 34 -17.85 -1.43 -6.43
C ARG A 34 -17.92 -2.00 -7.85
N SER A 35 -17.39 -1.29 -8.83
CA SER A 35 -17.33 -1.74 -10.23
C SER A 35 -16.45 -3.00 -10.37
N ALA A 36 -15.31 -3.03 -9.73
CA ALA A 36 -14.43 -4.20 -9.71
C ALA A 36 -15.13 -5.42 -9.09
N ARG A 37 -15.78 -5.24 -7.94
CA ARG A 37 -16.56 -6.30 -7.29
C ARG A 37 -17.69 -6.79 -8.19
N GLN A 38 -18.43 -5.90 -8.83
CA GLN A 38 -19.52 -6.25 -9.75
C GLN A 38 -19.02 -7.02 -10.97
N SER A 39 -17.79 -6.79 -11.41
CA SER A 39 -17.17 -7.54 -12.52
C SER A 39 -16.67 -8.93 -12.11
N GLY A 40 -16.78 -9.29 -10.83
CA GLY A 40 -16.32 -10.57 -10.29
C GLY A 40 -14.84 -10.59 -9.93
N ALA A 41 -14.16 -9.46 -9.88
CA ALA A 41 -12.82 -9.39 -9.33
C ALA A 41 -12.88 -9.66 -7.82
N VAL A 42 -11.94 -10.46 -7.31
CA VAL A 42 -11.88 -10.80 -5.87
C VAL A 42 -10.58 -10.33 -5.22
N ASN A 43 -9.49 -10.27 -5.96
CA ASN A 43 -8.22 -9.73 -5.51
C ASN A 43 -7.80 -8.60 -6.43
N LEU A 44 -7.72 -7.40 -5.91
CA LEU A 44 -7.11 -6.27 -6.58
C LEU A 44 -5.74 -6.04 -5.96
N PHE A 45 -4.75 -5.79 -6.77
CA PHE A 45 -3.42 -5.45 -6.30
C PHE A 45 -3.02 -4.07 -6.81
N TRP A 46 -2.70 -3.18 -5.88
CA TRP A 46 -2.28 -1.82 -6.18
C TRP A 46 -0.82 -1.62 -5.86
N ILE A 47 -0.12 -1.03 -6.80
CA ILE A 47 1.25 -0.56 -6.63
C ILE A 47 1.18 0.96 -6.46
N THR A 48 1.66 1.45 -5.34
CA THR A 48 1.66 2.86 -5.00
C THR A 48 3.05 3.34 -4.57
N THR A 49 3.21 4.63 -4.46
CA THR A 49 4.49 5.27 -4.15
C THR A 49 4.26 6.54 -3.33
N ASP A 50 5.20 7.47 -3.32
CA ASP A 50 5.11 8.85 -2.84
C ASP A 50 5.29 9.09 -1.33
N VAL A 51 5.01 8.11 -0.49
CA VAL A 51 4.99 8.30 0.98
C VAL A 51 6.35 8.26 1.66
N HIS A 52 7.43 8.00 0.93
CA HIS A 52 8.81 8.00 1.41
C HIS A 52 9.11 6.99 2.53
N PHE A 53 8.39 5.91 2.57
CA PHE A 53 8.61 4.66 3.31
C PHE A 53 7.94 3.52 2.54
N ALA A 54 8.21 2.28 2.91
CA ALA A 54 7.48 1.17 2.30
C ALA A 54 6.50 0.55 3.29
N GLU A 55 5.39 0.08 2.75
CA GLU A 55 4.36 -0.63 3.51
C GLU A 55 3.50 -1.51 2.62
N ALA A 56 2.83 -2.44 3.24
CA ALA A 56 1.84 -3.28 2.60
C ALA A 56 0.55 -3.31 3.41
N PHE A 57 -0.57 -3.24 2.71
CA PHE A 57 -1.91 -3.33 3.29
C PHE A 57 -2.76 -4.38 2.60
N ARG A 58 -3.67 -4.93 3.39
CA ARG A 58 -4.88 -5.60 2.92
C ARG A 58 -6.09 -4.79 3.36
N TYR A 59 -6.94 -4.41 2.43
CA TYR A 59 -8.21 -3.75 2.69
C TYR A 59 -9.37 -4.72 2.51
N THR A 60 -10.40 -4.57 3.34
CA THR A 60 -11.67 -5.29 3.22
C THR A 60 -12.81 -4.26 3.17
N PRO A 61 -13.01 -3.59 2.02
CA PRO A 61 -13.83 -2.39 1.94
C PRO A 61 -15.33 -2.63 2.09
N PHE A 62 -15.78 -3.89 1.96
CA PHE A 62 -17.20 -4.23 1.98
C PHE A 62 -17.50 -5.26 3.05
N ALA A 63 -18.25 -4.88 4.08
CA ALA A 63 -18.64 -5.77 5.17
C ALA A 63 -19.55 -6.95 4.71
N ASP A 64 -20.27 -6.76 3.61
CA ASP A 64 -21.14 -7.77 2.99
C ASP A 64 -20.43 -8.65 1.95
N ALA A 65 -19.12 -8.45 1.75
CA ALA A 65 -18.25 -9.23 0.88
C ALA A 65 -16.85 -9.37 1.47
N PRO A 66 -16.71 -10.10 2.58
CA PRO A 66 -15.43 -10.21 3.29
C PRO A 66 -14.35 -10.96 2.48
N GLU A 67 -14.73 -11.66 1.42
CA GLU A 67 -13.82 -12.32 0.48
C GLU A 67 -13.21 -11.37 -0.56
N PHE A 68 -13.80 -10.18 -0.73
CA PHE A 68 -13.27 -9.19 -1.65
C PHE A 68 -12.15 -8.39 -0.98
N HIS A 69 -10.93 -8.59 -1.42
CA HIS A 69 -9.77 -7.90 -0.89
C HIS A 69 -9.12 -6.98 -1.91
N VAL A 70 -8.55 -5.90 -1.39
CA VAL A 70 -7.63 -5.04 -2.12
C VAL A 70 -6.29 -5.08 -1.39
N TYR A 71 -5.25 -5.46 -2.10
CA TYR A 71 -3.89 -5.42 -1.60
C TYR A 71 -3.19 -4.18 -2.15
N GLU A 72 -2.42 -3.56 -1.33
CA GLU A 72 -1.60 -2.41 -1.70
C GLU A 72 -0.17 -2.61 -1.21
N ILE A 73 0.78 -2.32 -2.07
CA ILE A 73 2.18 -2.23 -1.72
C ILE A 73 2.70 -0.86 -2.16
N ALA A 74 3.14 -0.07 -1.19
CA ALA A 74 3.86 1.16 -1.42
C ALA A 74 5.34 0.90 -1.23
N THR A 75 6.18 1.25 -2.19
CA THR A 75 7.61 1.01 -2.15
C THR A 75 8.41 2.26 -2.43
N GLY A 76 9.65 2.27 -1.96
CA GLY A 76 10.56 3.40 -2.03
C GLY A 76 10.70 4.12 -0.69
N PRO A 77 11.50 5.17 -0.65
CA PRO A 77 12.25 5.67 -1.78
C PRO A 77 13.51 4.84 -2.06
N MET A 78 14.01 4.95 -3.28
CA MET A 78 15.32 4.42 -3.67
C MET A 78 16.44 5.44 -3.41
N ASN A 79 16.10 6.72 -3.38
CA ASN A 79 17.04 7.82 -3.23
C ASN A 79 16.31 9.15 -2.93
N SER A 80 15.74 9.26 -1.73
CA SER A 80 15.04 10.48 -1.31
C SER A 80 15.00 10.58 0.22
N GLY A 81 14.42 11.66 0.75
CA GLY A 81 14.13 11.76 2.18
C GLY A 81 13.27 10.59 2.66
N ILE A 82 13.37 10.28 3.93
CA ILE A 82 12.56 9.24 4.57
C ILE A 82 11.61 9.90 5.56
N PHE A 83 10.36 9.46 5.54
CA PHE A 83 9.38 9.90 6.51
C PHE A 83 9.09 8.81 7.54
N PRO A 84 8.79 9.19 8.78
CA PRO A 84 8.43 8.25 9.82
C PRO A 84 7.04 7.64 9.59
N ASN A 85 6.79 6.54 10.29
CA ASN A 85 5.46 5.92 10.35
C ASN A 85 4.37 6.95 10.69
N ARG A 86 3.23 6.83 10.01
CA ARG A 86 2.05 7.69 10.19
C ARG A 86 0.79 6.86 10.39
N ASP A 87 -0.23 7.51 10.92
CA ASP A 87 -1.58 6.95 10.95
C ASP A 87 -2.17 6.85 9.54
N PHE A 88 -3.09 5.93 9.37
CA PHE A 88 -3.78 5.68 8.10
C PHE A 88 -5.29 5.71 8.29
N ASP A 89 -6.00 5.97 7.20
CA ASP A 89 -7.45 6.10 7.18
C ASP A 89 -8.14 4.74 7.40
N PRO A 90 -9.12 4.62 8.30
CA PRO A 90 -9.80 3.38 8.60
C PRO A 90 -10.93 3.01 7.63
N THR A 91 -11.29 3.88 6.69
CA THR A 91 -12.52 3.76 5.87
C THR A 91 -12.63 2.44 5.11
N LEU A 92 -11.53 1.92 4.59
CA LEU A 92 -11.50 0.68 3.83
C LEU A 92 -11.18 -0.57 4.67
N SER A 93 -11.30 -0.45 6.00
CA SER A 93 -10.93 -1.52 6.94
C SER A 93 -9.51 -2.07 6.67
N PRO A 94 -8.48 -1.22 6.77
CA PRO A 94 -7.11 -1.60 6.48
C PRO A 94 -6.53 -2.53 7.54
N GLU A 95 -5.80 -3.54 7.09
CA GLU A 95 -4.87 -4.31 7.87
C GLU A 95 -3.46 -4.05 7.33
N ARG A 96 -2.60 -3.47 8.16
CA ARG A 96 -1.19 -3.29 7.78
C ARG A 96 -0.45 -4.61 7.90
N LEU A 97 0.02 -5.14 6.77
CA LEU A 97 0.78 -6.39 6.69
C LEU A 97 2.27 -6.15 6.95
N ALA A 98 2.80 -5.02 6.51
CA ALA A 98 4.19 -4.64 6.70
C ALA A 98 4.40 -3.13 6.75
N PHE A 99 5.48 -2.72 7.40
CA PHE A 99 6.02 -1.38 7.39
C PHE A 99 7.56 -1.44 7.37
N VAL A 100 8.18 -0.75 6.42
CA VAL A 100 9.64 -0.63 6.30
C VAL A 100 10.01 0.85 6.26
N GLY A 101 10.38 1.36 7.41
CA GLY A 101 10.70 2.76 7.62
C GLY A 101 11.02 3.04 9.10
N PRO A 102 11.39 4.27 9.43
CA PRO A 102 11.67 4.67 10.80
C PRO A 102 10.38 4.72 11.64
N GLY A 103 10.50 4.45 12.92
CA GLY A 103 9.39 4.62 13.86
C GLY A 103 8.94 6.08 13.96
N ALA A 104 7.72 6.32 14.44
CA ALA A 104 7.08 7.64 14.47
C ALA A 104 7.90 8.72 15.21
N ALA A 105 8.71 8.32 16.19
CA ALA A 105 9.57 9.22 16.97
C ALA A 105 11.01 9.34 16.41
N THR A 106 11.30 8.69 15.29
CA THR A 106 12.65 8.69 14.71
C THR A 106 12.80 9.83 13.74
N ASP A 107 13.73 10.73 14.03
CA ASP A 107 14.11 11.81 13.12
C ASP A 107 15.27 11.35 12.21
N VAL A 108 15.03 11.36 10.91
CA VAL A 108 16.02 10.99 9.88
C VAL A 108 16.51 12.28 9.24
N THR A 109 17.67 12.75 9.70
CA THR A 109 18.22 14.05 9.30
C THR A 109 19.43 13.96 8.39
N THR A 110 20.03 12.77 8.26
CA THR A 110 21.21 12.56 7.45
C THR A 110 20.99 11.51 6.36
N TRP A 111 21.76 11.62 5.28
CA TRP A 111 21.75 10.64 4.21
C TRP A 111 22.11 9.23 4.69
N GLU A 112 23.09 9.12 5.57
CA GLU A 112 23.52 7.85 6.13
C GLU A 112 22.42 7.14 6.92
N GLN A 113 21.58 7.91 7.61
CA GLN A 113 20.38 7.37 8.27
C GLN A 113 19.31 6.97 7.23
N ALA A 114 19.08 7.82 6.22
CA ALA A 114 18.06 7.58 5.21
C ALA A 114 18.32 6.33 4.40
N LYS A 115 19.55 6.09 3.98
CA LYS A 115 19.91 4.97 3.08
C LYS A 115 19.62 3.59 3.67
N SER A 116 19.56 3.46 4.99
CA SER A 116 19.21 2.19 5.64
C SER A 116 17.75 1.78 5.45
N TRP A 117 16.91 2.72 4.96
CA TRP A 117 15.49 2.51 4.69
C TRP A 117 15.16 2.47 3.20
N PHE A 118 16.17 2.67 2.33
CA PHE A 118 15.92 2.62 0.89
C PHE A 118 15.51 1.22 0.47
N ASN A 119 14.52 1.17 -0.41
CA ASN A 119 13.92 -0.07 -0.85
C ASN A 119 13.28 0.09 -2.23
N PHE A 120 12.95 -1.05 -2.82
CA PHE A 120 12.13 -1.15 -4.03
C PHE A 120 11.20 -2.34 -3.93
N GLY A 121 10.17 -2.36 -4.76
CA GLY A 121 9.25 -3.48 -4.86
C GLY A 121 9.61 -4.39 -6.02
N THR A 122 9.38 -5.69 -5.85
CA THR A 122 9.33 -6.67 -6.94
C THR A 122 7.93 -7.24 -7.05
N LEU A 123 7.51 -7.52 -8.27
CA LEU A 123 6.25 -8.16 -8.58
C LEU A 123 6.48 -9.18 -9.67
N GLU A 124 6.18 -10.43 -9.39
CA GLU A 124 6.26 -11.54 -10.34
C GLU A 124 4.89 -12.20 -10.43
N ILE A 125 4.51 -12.61 -11.63
CA ILE A 125 3.30 -13.38 -11.87
C ILE A 125 3.72 -14.65 -12.61
N ASP A 126 3.53 -15.78 -11.98
CA ASP A 126 3.87 -17.07 -12.53
C ASP A 126 2.89 -17.52 -13.61
N ALA A 127 3.27 -18.58 -14.35
CA ALA A 127 2.46 -19.12 -15.44
C ALA A 127 1.10 -19.67 -14.98
N ASP A 128 0.97 -20.05 -13.72
CA ASP A 128 -0.28 -20.50 -13.09
C ASP A 128 -1.13 -19.34 -12.57
N GLY A 129 -0.62 -18.09 -12.64
CA GLY A 129 -1.28 -16.88 -12.16
C GLY A 129 -0.99 -16.53 -10.71
N THR A 130 -0.13 -17.27 -10.02
CA THR A 130 0.34 -16.90 -8.68
C THR A 130 1.12 -15.59 -8.76
N LEU A 131 0.78 -14.65 -7.90
CA LEU A 131 1.47 -13.37 -7.76
C LEU A 131 2.36 -13.41 -6.52
N ASP A 132 3.65 -13.13 -6.72
CA ASP A 132 4.63 -12.91 -5.66
C ASP A 132 5.04 -11.44 -5.64
N ALA A 133 4.86 -10.79 -4.51
CA ALA A 133 5.22 -9.39 -4.31
C ALA A 133 6.16 -9.26 -3.12
N ALA A 134 7.20 -8.44 -3.24
CA ALA A 134 8.13 -8.22 -2.14
C ALA A 134 8.59 -6.77 -2.02
N ILE A 135 8.96 -6.38 -0.80
CA ILE A 135 9.73 -5.18 -0.51
C ILE A 135 11.17 -5.61 -0.26
N VAL A 136 12.10 -5.10 -1.07
CA VAL A 136 13.52 -5.48 -1.04
C VAL A 136 14.35 -4.26 -0.65
N ASP A 137 15.24 -4.41 0.34
CA ASP A 137 16.12 -3.34 0.78
C ASP A 137 17.42 -3.25 -0.04
N THR A 138 18.29 -2.30 0.31
CA THR A 138 19.57 -2.06 -0.37
C THR A 138 20.59 -3.20 -0.21
N SER A 139 20.39 -4.11 0.74
CA SER A 139 21.21 -5.30 0.93
C SER A 139 20.75 -6.47 0.05
N GLY A 140 19.59 -6.33 -0.57
CA GLY A 140 18.93 -7.40 -1.32
C GLY A 140 18.05 -8.30 -0.44
N ASP A 141 17.86 -7.92 0.83
CA ASP A 141 17.03 -8.68 1.75
C ASP A 141 15.55 -8.38 1.50
N ARG A 142 14.75 -9.43 1.40
CA ARG A 142 13.29 -9.32 1.31
C ARG A 142 12.72 -8.99 2.69
N ARG A 143 12.31 -7.76 2.89
CA ARG A 143 11.78 -7.23 4.16
C ARG A 143 10.31 -7.57 4.36
N PHE A 144 9.62 -7.90 3.28
CA PHE A 144 8.25 -8.37 3.25
C PHE A 144 8.03 -9.19 1.98
N GLU A 145 7.20 -10.23 2.09
CA GLU A 145 6.77 -11.08 0.99
C GLU A 145 5.28 -11.35 1.08
N LEU A 146 4.62 -11.34 -0.05
CA LEU A 146 3.20 -11.65 -0.18
C LEU A 146 3.01 -12.53 -1.41
N GLU A 147 2.48 -13.73 -1.21
CA GLU A 147 2.03 -14.61 -2.27
C GLU A 147 0.51 -14.61 -2.35
N LEU A 148 -0.03 -14.40 -3.53
CA LEU A 148 -1.46 -14.46 -3.80
C LEU A 148 -1.75 -15.49 -4.87
N GLN A 149 -2.56 -16.47 -4.53
CA GLN A 149 -3.04 -17.46 -5.49
C GLN A 149 -4.12 -16.86 -6.38
N PRO A 150 -4.19 -17.24 -7.67
CA PRO A 150 -5.29 -16.84 -8.53
C PRO A 150 -6.59 -17.32 -7.93
N SER A 151 -7.60 -16.45 -7.95
CA SER A 151 -8.94 -16.86 -7.53
C SER A 151 -9.50 -17.88 -8.50
N SER A 152 -9.91 -19.04 -7.99
CA SER A 152 -10.75 -19.95 -8.79
C SER A 152 -12.07 -19.28 -9.13
N ARG A 153 -12.32 -19.06 -10.41
CA ARG A 153 -13.64 -18.63 -10.89
C ARG A 153 -14.66 -19.75 -10.75
#